data_ba3b356985fbfb1690d1f3cd378e03c8
#
_entry.id   ba3b356985fbfb1690d1f3cd378e03c8
#
_cell.length_a   1.000
_cell.length_b   1.000
_cell.length_c   1.000
_cell.angle_alpha   90.00
_cell.angle_beta   90.00
_cell.angle_gamma   90.00
#
_symmetry.space_group_name_H-M   'P 1'
#
loop_
_entity.id
_entity.type
_entity.pdbx_description
1 polymer ?
#
loop_
_entity_poly.entity_id
_entity_poly.type
_entity_poly.pdbx_seq_one_letter_code
_entity_poly.pdbx_strand_id
1 'polypeptide(L)'
;MSDQSKKYESVLVGWADEPSYNDNGELMGWSFRLKDNELKDCIDQYTTKRDANGQGGNVRFRLFMSKNGKACLSVWDPNSEAAQER
;
A
#
# COMPACT_ATOMS: atom_id res chain seq x y z
N MET A 1 22.38 -12.88 -0.12
CA MET A 1 22.03 -12.69 -0.41
C MET A 1 21.26 -12.12 -0.81
N SER A 2 20.93 -12.29 -1.39
CA SER A 2 20.27 -11.26 -1.87
C SER A 2 19.12 -10.86 -1.08
N ASP A 3 18.79 -9.73 -1.11
CA ASP A 3 17.77 -9.13 -0.44
C ASP A 3 16.51 -9.35 -1.12
N GLN A 4 15.76 -10.35 -0.74
CA GLN A 4 14.53 -10.71 -1.36
C GLN A 4 13.50 -9.59 -1.31
N SER A 5 13.53 -8.80 -0.26
CA SER A 5 12.52 -7.75 -0.09
C SER A 5 12.64 -6.69 -1.16
N LYS A 6 13.79 -6.50 -1.76
CA LYS A 6 13.98 -5.46 -2.76
C LYS A 6 13.49 -5.85 -4.14
N LYS A 7 13.10 -7.11 -4.33
CA LYS A 7 12.56 -7.52 -5.60
C LYS A 7 11.13 -7.09 -5.80
N TYR A 8 10.44 -6.75 -4.73
CA TYR A 8 9.02 -6.45 -4.83
C TYR A 8 8.79 -4.95 -4.79
N GLU A 9 7.87 -4.50 -5.62
CA GLU A 9 7.49 -3.09 -5.66
C GLU A 9 6.63 -2.69 -4.48
N SER A 10 6.04 -3.65 -3.80
CA SER A 10 5.04 -3.37 -2.78
C SER A 10 5.41 -4.01 -1.46
N VAL A 11 5.09 -3.30 -0.39
CA VAL A 11 5.31 -3.75 0.98
C VAL A 11 3.96 -3.88 1.64
N LEU A 12 3.69 -5.04 2.23
CA LEU A 12 2.42 -5.25 2.92
C LEU A 12 2.36 -4.38 4.16
N VAL A 13 1.32 -3.59 4.29
CA VAL A 13 1.16 -2.68 5.43
C VAL A 13 -0.07 -2.97 6.26
N GLY A 14 -1.00 -3.78 5.77
CA GLY A 14 -2.16 -4.10 6.58
C GLY A 14 -3.17 -4.98 5.87
N TRP A 15 -4.22 -5.30 6.61
CA TRP A 15 -5.32 -6.09 6.11
C TRP A 15 -6.60 -5.32 6.33
N ALA A 16 -7.59 -5.60 5.49
CA ALA A 16 -8.90 -4.97 5.64
C ALA A 16 -9.62 -5.54 6.85
N ASP A 17 -10.45 -4.71 7.42
CA ASP A 17 -11.49 -5.16 8.33
C ASP A 17 -12.54 -5.89 7.50
N GLU A 18 -13.62 -6.32 8.13
CA GLU A 18 -14.67 -7.00 7.41
C GLU A 18 -15.23 -6.13 6.30
N PRO A 19 -15.59 -6.73 5.16
CA PRO A 19 -16.16 -5.95 4.08
C PRO A 19 -17.55 -5.44 4.46
N SER A 20 -17.95 -4.35 3.83
CA SER A 20 -19.29 -3.80 4.03
C SER A 20 -20.17 -4.15 2.83
N TYR A 21 -21.45 -4.37 3.12
CA TYR A 21 -22.43 -4.75 2.11
C TYR A 21 -23.61 -3.81 2.18
N ASN A 22 -24.28 -3.63 1.05
CA ASN A 22 -25.52 -2.85 1.03
C ASN A 22 -26.70 -3.75 1.41
N ASP A 23 -27.90 -3.19 1.37
CA ASP A 23 -29.12 -3.91 1.75
C ASP A 23 -29.42 -5.09 0.85
N ASN A 24 -28.90 -5.08 -0.36
CA ASN A 24 -29.09 -6.16 -1.33
C ASN A 24 -28.01 -7.23 -1.23
N GLY A 25 -27.10 -7.11 -0.28
CA GLY A 25 -26.01 -8.08 -0.14
C GLY A 25 -24.85 -7.87 -1.08
N GLU A 26 -24.83 -6.75 -1.78
CA GLU A 26 -23.73 -6.47 -2.71
C GLU A 26 -22.55 -5.86 -1.97
N LEU A 27 -21.36 -6.27 -2.35
CA LEU A 27 -20.13 -5.78 -1.73
C LEU A 27 -19.94 -4.32 -2.07
N MET A 28 -19.80 -3.49 -1.02
CA MET A 28 -19.61 -2.06 -1.18
C MET A 28 -18.15 -1.64 -1.01
N GLY A 29 -17.39 -2.35 -0.18
CA GLY A 29 -16.01 -2.00 0.02
C GLY A 29 -15.42 -2.57 1.28
N TRP A 30 -14.23 -2.14 1.58
CA TRP A 30 -13.50 -2.55 2.78
C TRP A 30 -13.02 -1.32 3.51
N SER A 31 -12.84 -1.47 4.82
CA SER A 31 -12.23 -0.44 5.65
C SER A 31 -10.85 -0.91 6.08
N PHE A 32 -9.90 -0.01 6.09
CA PHE A 32 -8.55 -0.28 6.54
C PHE A 32 -8.22 0.63 7.71
N ARG A 33 -7.43 0.12 8.63
CA ARG A 33 -6.91 0.92 9.73
C ARG A 33 -5.41 0.77 9.77
N LEU A 34 -4.73 1.88 9.82
CA LEU A 34 -3.29 1.92 10.00
C LEU A 34 -3.02 2.77 11.23
N LYS A 35 -2.00 2.38 11.98
CA LYS A 35 -1.60 3.21 13.10
C LYS A 35 -0.96 4.48 12.57
N ASP A 36 -1.08 5.55 13.32
CA ASP A 36 -0.59 6.85 12.89
C ASP A 36 0.91 6.83 12.60
N ASN A 37 1.68 6.13 13.42
CA ASN A 37 3.12 6.04 13.18
C ASN A 37 3.44 5.20 11.94
N GLU A 38 2.66 4.18 11.65
CA GLU A 38 2.86 3.39 10.45
C GLU A 38 2.52 4.19 9.20
N LEU A 39 1.45 4.96 9.26
CA LEU A 39 1.08 5.81 8.14
C LEU A 39 2.14 6.88 7.90
N LYS A 40 2.67 7.45 8.97
CA LYS A 40 3.72 8.45 8.86
C LYS A 40 4.98 7.85 8.24
N ASP A 41 5.32 6.63 8.62
CA ASP A 41 6.47 5.95 8.03
C ASP A 41 6.27 5.73 6.53
N CYS A 42 5.06 5.40 6.10
CA CYS A 42 4.77 5.26 4.69
C CYS A 42 5.00 6.57 3.95
N ILE A 43 4.56 7.67 4.54
CA ILE A 43 4.76 8.98 3.94
C ILE A 43 6.25 9.30 3.84
N ASP A 44 7.00 9.00 4.90
CA ASP A 44 8.43 9.34 4.94
C ASP A 44 9.26 8.47 4.00
N GLN A 45 8.91 7.21 3.86
CA GLN A 45 9.75 6.26 3.13
C GLN A 45 9.30 6.00 1.71
N TYR A 46 8.01 6.11 1.43
CA TYR A 46 7.45 5.66 0.15
C TYR A 46 6.82 6.75 -0.67
N THR A 47 7.00 8.00 -0.29
CA THR A 47 6.51 9.11 -1.10
C THR A 47 7.31 9.19 -2.40
N THR A 48 6.61 9.33 -3.52
CA THR A 48 7.27 9.53 -4.79
C THR A 48 7.90 10.92 -4.83
N LYS A 49 8.66 11.18 -5.89
CA LYS A 49 9.40 12.44 -5.98
C LYS A 49 8.50 13.65 -5.80
N ARG A 50 8.98 14.56 -5.01
CA ARG A 50 8.31 15.86 -4.82
C ARG A 50 8.91 16.84 -5.82
N ASP A 51 8.18 17.92 -6.08
CA ASP A 51 8.70 18.96 -6.96
C ASP A 51 9.78 19.77 -6.25
N ALA A 52 10.28 20.80 -6.91
CA ALA A 52 11.37 21.61 -6.36
C ALA A 52 10.96 22.33 -5.08
N ASN A 53 9.67 22.49 -4.85
CA ASN A 53 9.17 23.15 -3.65
C ASN A 53 8.84 22.16 -2.54
N GLY A 54 9.13 20.88 -2.76
CA GLY A 54 8.85 19.85 -1.78
C GLY A 54 7.40 19.43 -1.73
N GLN A 55 6.63 19.73 -2.75
CA GLN A 55 5.22 19.39 -2.81
C GLN A 55 4.93 18.44 -3.95
N GLY A 56 3.72 17.90 -3.96
CA GLY A 56 3.28 17.07 -5.05
C GLY A 56 3.68 15.60 -4.96
N GLY A 57 4.28 15.20 -3.87
CA GLY A 57 4.60 13.78 -3.68
C GLY A 57 3.35 12.96 -3.42
N ASN A 58 3.41 11.69 -3.81
CA ASN A 58 2.30 10.77 -3.61
C ASN A 58 2.76 9.50 -2.94
N VAL A 59 1.91 8.92 -2.11
CA VAL A 59 2.11 7.58 -1.58
C VAL A 59 1.08 6.70 -2.24
N ARG A 60 1.52 5.66 -2.91
CA ARG A 60 0.64 4.82 -3.71
C ARG A 60 0.33 3.53 -2.99
N PHE A 61 -0.92 3.30 -2.72
CA PHE A 61 -1.38 2.08 -2.08
C PHE A 61 -2.05 1.17 -3.10
N ARG A 62 -1.99 -0.11 -2.83
CA ARG A 62 -2.63 -1.10 -3.67
C ARG A 62 -3.46 -2.02 -2.79
N LEU A 63 -4.71 -2.22 -3.19
CA LEU A 63 -5.59 -3.20 -2.58
C LEU A 63 -5.55 -4.48 -3.40
N PHE A 64 -5.34 -5.61 -2.74
CA PHE A 64 -5.32 -6.88 -3.45
C PHE A 64 -5.88 -7.99 -2.56
N MET A 65 -6.27 -9.09 -3.19
CA MET A 65 -6.81 -10.23 -2.47
C MET A 65 -5.74 -11.28 -2.25
N SER A 66 -5.63 -11.77 -1.02
CA SER A 66 -4.71 -12.85 -0.71
C SER A 66 -5.28 -14.18 -1.19
N LYS A 67 -4.47 -15.23 -1.14
CA LYS A 67 -4.92 -16.55 -1.52
C LYS A 67 -6.08 -17.04 -0.65
N ASN A 68 -6.16 -16.53 0.56
CA ASN A 68 -7.24 -16.90 1.47
C ASN A 68 -8.50 -16.05 1.28
N GLY A 69 -8.50 -15.19 0.29
CA GLY A 69 -9.66 -14.34 0.04
C GLY A 69 -9.77 -13.13 0.95
N LYS A 70 -8.67 -12.79 1.61
CA LYS A 70 -8.67 -11.63 2.50
C LYS A 70 -8.11 -10.42 1.78
N ALA A 71 -8.78 -9.29 1.93
CA ALA A 71 -8.32 -8.05 1.32
C ALA A 71 -7.11 -7.52 2.07
N CYS A 72 -6.07 -7.20 1.33
CA CYS A 72 -4.79 -6.74 1.89
C CYS A 72 -4.44 -5.40 1.30
N LEU A 73 -3.72 -4.60 2.07
CA LEU A 73 -3.26 -3.30 1.62
C LEU A 73 -1.74 -3.29 1.60
N SER A 74 -1.17 -2.89 0.48
CA SER A 74 0.27 -2.71 0.36
C SER A 74 0.57 -1.30 -0.10
N VAL A 75 1.80 -0.87 0.13
CA VAL A 75 2.28 0.42 -0.33
C VAL A 75 3.34 0.18 -1.39
N TRP A 76 3.33 0.97 -2.45
CA TRP A 76 4.32 0.87 -3.51
C TRP A 76 5.61 1.56 -3.07
N ASP A 77 6.72 0.86 -3.21
CA ASP A 77 8.03 1.39 -2.83
C ASP A 77 8.75 1.88 -4.09
N PRO A 78 8.86 3.19 -4.28
CA PRO A 78 9.52 3.73 -5.47
C PRO A 78 11.03 3.49 -5.49
N ASN A 79 11.59 3.08 -4.36
CA ASN A 79 13.02 2.81 -4.27
C ASN A 79 13.34 1.33 -4.39
N SER A 80 12.35 0.49 -4.65
CA SER A 80 12.59 -0.95 -4.82
C SER A 80 13.30 -1.21 -6.13
N GLU A 81 14.01 -2.33 -6.20
CA GLU A 81 14.68 -2.71 -7.44
C GLU A 81 13.69 -2.87 -8.58
N ALA A 82 12.55 -3.48 -8.30
CA ALA A 82 11.55 -3.70 -9.34
C ALA A 82 11.02 -2.39 -9.90
N ALA A 83 10.80 -1.41 -9.04
CA ALA A 83 10.31 -0.11 -9.48
C ALA A 83 11.37 0.63 -10.28
N GLN A 84 12.62 0.53 -9.90
CA GLN A 84 13.69 1.26 -10.56
C GLN A 84 14.10 0.66 -11.89
N GLU A 85 13.77 -0.59 -12.11
CA GLU A 85 14.04 -1.25 -13.38
C GLU A 85 13.07 -0.89 -14.49
N ARG A 86 12.07 -0.14 -14.20
CA ARG A 86 11.05 0.23 -15.18
C ARG A 86 11.34 1.53 -15.87
#